data_62297c3fc14f0bd9fa9e14641967bd4a
#
_entry.id   62297c3fc14f0bd9fa9e14641967bd4a
#
_cell.length_a   1.000
_cell.length_b   1.000
_cell.length_c   1.000
_cell.angle_alpha   90.00
_cell.angle_beta   90.00
_cell.angle_gamma   90.00
#
_symmetry.space_group_name_H-M   'P 1'
#
loop_
_entity.id
_entity.type
_entity.pdbx_description
1 polymer ?
#
loop_
_entity_poly.entity_id
_entity_poly.type
_entity_poly.pdbx_seq_one_letter_code
_entity_poly.pdbx_strand_id
1 'polypeptide(L)'
;MKCLLIKNADVYAPQPLGIVDLLIINDKIAKIGQQLAAPQGLDCQILDAQKRKVVPGYVDQHVHIIGGGGESGPYSRTPEINLSELTKVGITTVVGVLGTDGTSRHNESLLAKARGLTHEGITAYMLTGSYEIPLHNMTGDVRRDIILINECLGIGEVALSDHRSSQPTREELEKVLTQARLGGMLSGKAGVVQFHMGVGKRGMDVLLAIVRETEIPARHFIPTHVNRAFHLFEQAKEFARLGGYVDITSGIREQDGFPACVKPSDAIKILYEEGVPMDKVTMSSDANGCMSVTLPDGSQKQLAVSPDSFQEEVKDALLAGVPTEVVAKVVSSNPAQANGLYPQKGCLQTNRDADLIIYSDSYDVDTVIAKGQIMVAAGEALVKGTFEK
;
A
#
# COMPACT_ATOMS: atom_id res chain seq x y z
N MET A 1 -16.30 8.81 -24.65
CA MET A 1 -16.32 7.50 -23.96
C MET A 1 -15.02 6.81 -24.33
N LYS A 2 -14.20 6.45 -23.33
CA LYS A 2 -12.94 5.71 -23.57
C LYS A 2 -13.26 4.22 -23.68
N CYS A 3 -12.70 3.51 -24.67
CA CYS A 3 -12.82 2.06 -24.82
C CYS A 3 -11.43 1.46 -25.01
N LEU A 4 -11.12 0.44 -24.21
CA LEU A 4 -9.89 -0.33 -24.32
C LEU A 4 -10.23 -1.82 -24.27
N LEU A 5 -9.76 -2.57 -25.24
CA LEU A 5 -9.89 -4.03 -25.29
C LEU A 5 -8.50 -4.66 -25.18
N ILE A 6 -8.27 -5.34 -24.06
CA ILE A 6 -7.04 -6.10 -23.83
C ILE A 6 -7.30 -7.52 -24.29
N LYS A 7 -6.49 -8.01 -25.21
CA LYS A 7 -6.59 -9.34 -25.81
C LYS A 7 -5.54 -10.28 -25.25
N ASN A 8 -5.87 -11.57 -25.22
CA ASN A 8 -4.93 -12.66 -24.93
C ASN A 8 -4.16 -12.46 -23.61
N ALA A 9 -4.83 -12.03 -22.55
CA ALA A 9 -4.23 -11.79 -21.23
C ALA A 9 -4.29 -13.07 -20.36
N ASP A 10 -3.15 -13.48 -19.76
CA ASP A 10 -3.11 -14.49 -18.70
C ASP A 10 -3.47 -13.83 -17.36
N VAL A 11 -4.76 -13.87 -17.01
CA VAL A 11 -5.34 -13.02 -15.96
C VAL A 11 -5.34 -13.69 -14.60
N TYR A 12 -4.84 -12.96 -13.60
CA TYR A 12 -4.93 -13.25 -12.18
C TYR A 12 -5.79 -12.16 -11.50
N ALA A 13 -6.93 -12.52 -10.93
CA ALA A 13 -7.98 -11.58 -10.51
C ALA A 13 -8.30 -11.45 -8.98
N PRO A 14 -7.51 -11.83 -7.94
CA PRO A 14 -6.18 -12.41 -7.94
C PRO A 14 -6.09 -13.91 -8.28
N GLN A 15 -7.20 -14.65 -8.22
CA GLN A 15 -7.21 -16.06 -8.64
C GLN A 15 -6.99 -16.19 -10.16
N PRO A 16 -6.30 -17.25 -10.64
CA PRO A 16 -6.05 -17.42 -12.06
C PRO A 16 -7.35 -17.64 -12.83
N LEU A 17 -7.58 -16.86 -13.88
CA LEU A 17 -8.68 -17.02 -14.84
C LEU A 17 -8.23 -17.65 -16.14
N GLY A 18 -6.91 -17.83 -16.33
CA GLY A 18 -6.31 -18.27 -17.59
C GLY A 18 -6.33 -17.19 -18.67
N ILE A 19 -6.17 -17.61 -19.94
CA ILE A 19 -6.12 -16.69 -21.08
C ILE A 19 -7.51 -16.19 -21.42
N VAL A 20 -7.76 -14.89 -21.18
CA VAL A 20 -9.01 -14.19 -21.44
C VAL A 20 -8.76 -12.78 -22.00
N ASP A 21 -9.81 -12.16 -22.50
CA ASP A 21 -9.83 -10.76 -22.90
C ASP A 21 -10.55 -9.91 -21.86
N LEU A 22 -10.15 -8.64 -21.71
CA LEU A 22 -10.80 -7.67 -20.84
C LEU A 22 -11.27 -6.47 -21.68
N LEU A 23 -12.57 -6.19 -21.63
CA LEU A 23 -13.14 -4.98 -22.21
C LEU A 23 -13.30 -3.93 -21.09
N ILE A 24 -12.69 -2.78 -21.28
CA ILE A 24 -12.73 -1.65 -20.36
C ILE A 24 -13.50 -0.50 -21.04
N ILE A 25 -14.48 0.03 -20.33
CA ILE A 25 -15.26 1.21 -20.75
C ILE A 25 -15.12 2.29 -19.67
N ASN A 26 -14.60 3.44 -20.05
CA ASN A 26 -14.21 4.52 -19.15
C ASN A 26 -13.23 4.01 -18.09
N ASP A 27 -13.66 4.00 -16.80
CA ASP A 27 -12.86 3.60 -15.64
C ASP A 27 -13.18 2.19 -15.12
N LYS A 28 -14.06 1.42 -15.84
CA LYS A 28 -14.55 0.13 -15.34
C LYS A 28 -14.24 -1.03 -16.30
N ILE A 29 -14.03 -2.20 -15.71
CA ILE A 29 -14.02 -3.46 -16.45
C ILE A 29 -15.46 -3.79 -16.82
N ALA A 30 -15.80 -3.63 -18.10
CA ALA A 30 -17.15 -3.87 -18.60
C ALA A 30 -17.44 -5.36 -18.81
N LYS A 31 -16.43 -6.12 -19.26
CA LYS A 31 -16.57 -7.56 -19.52
C LYS A 31 -15.22 -8.27 -19.47
N ILE A 32 -15.25 -9.51 -18.99
CA ILE A 32 -14.13 -10.46 -19.03
C ILE A 32 -14.63 -11.71 -19.75
N GLY A 33 -13.87 -12.26 -20.69
CA GLY A 33 -14.26 -13.47 -21.41
C GLY A 33 -13.32 -13.78 -22.56
N GLN A 34 -13.59 -14.87 -23.27
CA GLN A 34 -12.79 -15.28 -24.42
C GLN A 34 -13.31 -14.63 -25.70
N GLN A 35 -12.41 -14.34 -26.63
CA GLN A 35 -12.72 -13.84 -27.98
C GLN A 35 -13.67 -12.62 -28.00
N LEU A 36 -13.47 -11.68 -27.07
CA LEU A 36 -14.28 -10.47 -27.06
C LEU A 36 -13.98 -9.62 -28.32
N ALA A 37 -15.02 -9.04 -28.89
CA ALA A 37 -14.92 -8.08 -29.97
C ALA A 37 -15.05 -6.65 -29.43
N ALA A 38 -14.40 -5.69 -30.09
CA ALA A 38 -14.63 -4.28 -29.82
C ALA A 38 -16.09 -3.93 -30.09
N PRO A 39 -16.74 -3.14 -29.21
CA PRO A 39 -18.12 -2.73 -29.40
C PRO A 39 -18.31 -1.93 -30.72
N GLN A 40 -19.36 -2.24 -31.47
CA GLN A 40 -19.68 -1.48 -32.70
C GLN A 40 -20.03 -0.03 -32.33
N GLY A 41 -19.53 0.92 -33.13
CA GLY A 41 -19.80 2.34 -32.96
C GLY A 41 -18.98 3.05 -31.88
N LEU A 42 -18.04 2.36 -31.22
CA LEU A 42 -17.05 2.96 -30.33
C LEU A 42 -15.65 2.88 -30.94
N ASP A 43 -14.92 3.98 -30.84
CA ASP A 43 -13.47 3.96 -31.09
C ASP A 43 -12.80 3.26 -29.91
N CYS A 44 -12.36 2.02 -30.14
CA CYS A 44 -11.82 1.15 -29.10
C CYS A 44 -10.36 0.85 -29.39
N GLN A 45 -9.47 1.29 -28.50
CA GLN A 45 -8.07 0.92 -28.54
C GLN A 45 -7.92 -0.57 -28.25
N ILE A 46 -7.12 -1.28 -29.05
CA ILE A 46 -6.85 -2.71 -28.84
C ILE A 46 -5.39 -2.87 -28.41
N LEU A 47 -5.20 -3.57 -27.30
CA LEU A 47 -3.90 -3.94 -26.75
C LEU A 47 -3.80 -5.46 -26.66
N ASP A 48 -2.82 -6.06 -27.32
CA ASP A 48 -2.55 -7.50 -27.20
C ASP A 48 -1.57 -7.75 -26.06
N ALA A 49 -2.01 -8.42 -25.02
CA ALA A 49 -1.17 -8.79 -23.90
C ALA A 49 -0.19 -9.95 -24.21
N GLN A 50 -0.33 -10.60 -25.39
CA GLN A 50 0.59 -11.65 -25.86
C GLN A 50 0.76 -12.81 -24.88
N LYS A 51 -0.31 -13.17 -24.16
CA LYS A 51 -0.34 -14.19 -23.10
C LYS A 51 0.52 -13.86 -21.87
N ARG A 52 0.97 -12.61 -21.75
CA ARG A 52 1.68 -12.13 -20.56
C ARG A 52 0.73 -12.07 -19.37
N LYS A 53 1.28 -12.18 -18.16
CA LYS A 53 0.51 -12.13 -16.91
C LYS A 53 -0.08 -10.75 -16.71
N VAL A 54 -1.35 -10.74 -16.33
CA VAL A 54 -2.12 -9.54 -15.98
C VAL A 54 -2.65 -9.70 -14.57
N VAL A 55 -2.31 -8.75 -13.71
CA VAL A 55 -2.69 -8.73 -12.30
C VAL A 55 -3.43 -7.43 -11.97
N PRO A 56 -4.18 -7.36 -10.85
CA PRO A 56 -4.73 -6.10 -10.37
C PRO A 56 -3.62 -5.09 -10.10
N GLY A 57 -3.89 -3.82 -10.36
CA GLY A 57 -2.99 -2.73 -9.98
C GLY A 57 -2.67 -2.75 -8.49
N TYR A 58 -1.45 -2.41 -8.13
CA TYR A 58 -0.98 -2.45 -6.75
C TYR A 58 -1.70 -1.41 -5.90
N VAL A 59 -1.98 -1.80 -4.66
CA VAL A 59 -2.54 -0.94 -3.62
C VAL A 59 -1.46 -0.75 -2.55
N ASP A 60 -0.83 0.40 -2.56
CA ASP A 60 0.18 0.76 -1.58
C ASP A 60 -0.47 1.50 -0.41
N GLN A 61 -0.56 0.83 0.72
CA GLN A 61 -1.29 1.34 1.88
C GLN A 61 -0.45 2.21 2.82
N HIS A 62 0.83 2.49 2.46
CA HIS A 62 1.71 3.30 3.29
C HIS A 62 2.69 4.10 2.42
N VAL A 63 2.31 5.36 2.13
CA VAL A 63 3.12 6.27 1.30
C VAL A 63 3.13 7.67 1.91
N HIS A 64 4.32 8.26 2.06
CA HIS A 64 4.47 9.66 2.46
C HIS A 64 4.24 10.59 1.25
N ILE A 65 2.98 10.70 0.79
CA ILE A 65 2.64 11.42 -0.45
C ILE A 65 2.99 12.91 -0.42
N ILE A 66 3.07 13.53 0.76
CA ILE A 66 3.58 14.90 0.96
C ILE A 66 5.03 14.92 1.46
N GLY A 67 5.74 13.80 1.32
CA GLY A 67 7.06 13.58 1.89
C GLY A 67 7.01 13.27 3.39
N GLY A 68 8.06 12.66 3.88
CA GLY A 68 8.35 12.34 5.28
C GLY A 68 9.65 13.00 5.74
N GLY A 69 10.30 12.40 6.74
CA GLY A 69 11.59 12.83 7.26
C GLY A 69 11.53 14.12 8.07
N GLY A 70 12.70 14.69 8.30
CA GLY A 70 12.90 15.85 9.15
C GLY A 70 13.63 15.55 10.47
N GLU A 71 13.81 14.26 10.80
CA GLU A 71 14.37 13.79 12.06
C GLU A 71 15.85 14.19 12.26
N SER A 72 16.58 14.40 11.17
CA SER A 72 17.97 14.89 11.21
C SER A 72 18.06 16.42 11.03
N GLY A 73 16.94 17.12 11.09
CA GLY A 73 16.81 18.55 10.88
C GLY A 73 16.05 18.89 9.59
N PRO A 74 15.70 20.17 9.37
CA PRO A 74 14.83 20.59 8.26
C PRO A 74 15.33 20.18 6.85
N TYR A 75 16.63 19.99 6.69
CA TYR A 75 17.24 19.58 5.42
C TYR A 75 16.98 18.11 5.04
N SER A 76 16.56 17.28 6.02
CA SER A 76 16.25 15.88 5.80
C SER A 76 14.78 15.61 5.44
N ARG A 77 13.99 16.65 5.21
CA ARG A 77 12.60 16.56 4.73
C ARG A 77 12.59 16.11 3.27
N THR A 78 11.91 15.00 2.99
CA THR A 78 11.74 14.52 1.62
C THR A 78 10.69 15.35 0.86
N PRO A 79 10.79 15.47 -0.48
CA PRO A 79 9.81 16.18 -1.28
C PRO A 79 8.47 15.41 -1.37
N GLU A 80 7.45 16.05 -1.96
CA GLU A 80 6.23 15.36 -2.36
C GLU A 80 6.50 14.34 -3.47
N ILE A 81 5.77 13.23 -3.46
CA ILE A 81 5.89 12.20 -4.50
C ILE A 81 5.22 12.65 -5.80
N ASN A 82 5.81 12.27 -6.94
CA ASN A 82 5.23 12.50 -8.25
C ASN A 82 4.35 11.31 -8.69
N LEU A 83 3.40 11.59 -9.58
CA LEU A 83 2.49 10.58 -10.12
C LEU A 83 3.25 9.44 -10.82
N SER A 84 4.23 9.78 -11.68
CA SER A 84 4.94 8.78 -12.46
C SER A 84 5.84 7.88 -11.63
N GLU A 85 6.33 8.35 -10.49
CA GLU A 85 7.11 7.53 -9.55
C GLU A 85 6.28 6.35 -8.99
N LEU A 86 4.98 6.57 -8.78
CA LEU A 86 4.03 5.54 -8.34
C LEU A 86 3.61 4.63 -9.49
N THR A 87 3.22 5.22 -10.63
CA THR A 87 2.64 4.43 -11.73
C THR A 87 3.67 3.55 -12.42
N LYS A 88 4.93 3.99 -12.55
CA LYS A 88 6.02 3.20 -13.17
C LYS A 88 6.28 1.87 -12.43
N VAL A 89 6.02 1.82 -11.15
CA VAL A 89 6.18 0.61 -10.34
C VAL A 89 4.87 -0.19 -10.16
N GLY A 90 3.79 0.19 -10.86
CA GLY A 90 2.53 -0.55 -10.86
C GLY A 90 1.52 -0.09 -9.80
N ILE A 91 1.83 0.93 -9.01
CA ILE A 91 0.92 1.44 -7.97
C ILE A 91 -0.18 2.28 -8.64
N THR A 92 -1.44 1.86 -8.45
CA THR A 92 -2.64 2.52 -8.97
C THR A 92 -3.54 3.08 -7.86
N THR A 93 -3.29 2.65 -6.63
CA THR A 93 -4.01 3.13 -5.45
C THR A 93 -3.02 3.34 -4.30
N VAL A 94 -3.09 4.49 -3.64
CA VAL A 94 -2.24 4.82 -2.48
C VAL A 94 -3.06 5.21 -1.26
N VAL A 95 -2.51 4.94 -0.07
CA VAL A 95 -2.98 5.51 1.19
C VAL A 95 -1.86 6.36 1.77
N GLY A 96 -2.07 7.67 1.81
CA GLY A 96 -1.12 8.64 2.31
C GLY A 96 -1.10 8.69 3.84
N VAL A 97 0.10 8.86 4.40
CA VAL A 97 0.34 8.97 5.84
C VAL A 97 1.24 10.14 6.19
N LEU A 98 1.12 10.65 7.41
CA LEU A 98 2.14 11.49 8.05
C LEU A 98 3.03 10.61 8.90
N GLY A 99 4.36 10.85 8.85
CA GLY A 99 5.32 10.18 9.71
C GLY A 99 5.57 10.94 11.03
N THR A 100 6.83 11.06 11.41
CA THR A 100 7.29 11.70 12.65
C THR A 100 6.85 13.14 12.78
N ASP A 101 6.84 13.91 11.67
CA ASP A 101 6.50 15.33 11.66
C ASP A 101 4.99 15.53 11.51
N GLY A 102 4.25 15.48 12.61
CA GLY A 102 2.85 15.91 12.69
C GLY A 102 2.68 17.40 13.01
N THR A 103 3.78 18.16 13.21
CA THR A 103 3.76 19.57 13.60
C THR A 103 3.87 20.52 12.42
N SER A 104 4.84 20.31 11.52
CA SER A 104 5.04 21.16 10.35
C SER A 104 4.55 20.54 9.04
N ARG A 105 4.04 19.33 9.08
CA ARG A 105 3.22 18.68 8.06
C ARG A 105 1.81 18.46 8.60
N HIS A 106 0.79 18.71 7.78
CA HIS A 106 -0.60 18.76 8.23
C HIS A 106 -1.49 17.78 7.48
N ASN A 107 -2.49 17.24 8.16
CA ASN A 107 -3.50 16.35 7.57
C ASN A 107 -4.26 17.02 6.42
N GLU A 108 -4.47 18.34 6.46
CA GLU A 108 -5.10 19.11 5.38
C GLU A 108 -4.24 19.10 4.10
N SER A 109 -2.91 19.24 4.22
CA SER A 109 -1.99 19.14 3.08
C SER A 109 -1.98 17.72 2.51
N LEU A 110 -2.03 16.70 3.39
CA LEU A 110 -2.12 15.29 3.00
C LEU A 110 -3.40 15.02 2.20
N LEU A 111 -4.54 15.54 2.67
CA LEU A 111 -5.83 15.44 1.99
C LEU A 111 -5.80 16.14 0.62
N ALA A 112 -5.22 17.36 0.56
CA ALA A 112 -5.10 18.10 -0.69
C ALA A 112 -4.27 17.33 -1.72
N LYS A 113 -3.14 16.74 -1.32
CA LYS A 113 -2.30 15.93 -2.20
C LYS A 113 -3.00 14.63 -2.65
N ALA A 114 -3.72 13.94 -1.76
CA ALA A 114 -4.51 12.77 -2.12
C ALA A 114 -5.55 13.09 -3.20
N ARG A 115 -6.25 14.21 -3.07
CA ARG A 115 -7.19 14.71 -4.09
C ARG A 115 -6.48 15.08 -5.39
N GLY A 116 -5.28 15.69 -5.31
CA GLY A 116 -4.44 16.01 -6.46
C GLY A 116 -4.10 14.75 -7.25
N LEU A 117 -3.53 13.73 -6.61
CA LEU A 117 -3.18 12.45 -7.24
C LEU A 117 -4.41 11.75 -7.85
N THR A 118 -5.58 11.86 -7.17
CA THR A 118 -6.83 11.31 -7.71
C THR A 118 -7.29 12.04 -8.97
N HIS A 119 -7.08 13.34 -9.05
CA HIS A 119 -7.35 14.15 -10.25
C HIS A 119 -6.36 13.81 -11.38
N GLU A 120 -5.10 13.55 -11.04
CA GLU A 120 -4.04 13.21 -11.99
C GLU A 120 -4.17 11.78 -12.57
N GLY A 121 -4.99 10.89 -11.97
CA GLY A 121 -5.39 9.66 -12.64
C GLY A 121 -5.28 8.35 -11.85
N ILE A 122 -4.68 8.34 -10.65
CA ILE A 122 -4.72 7.18 -9.75
C ILE A 122 -5.83 7.34 -8.71
N THR A 123 -5.92 6.41 -7.77
CA THR A 123 -6.81 6.57 -6.61
C THR A 123 -5.98 6.82 -5.35
N ALA A 124 -6.32 7.85 -4.58
CA ALA A 124 -5.59 8.17 -3.37
C ALA A 124 -6.52 8.40 -2.18
N TYR A 125 -6.15 7.83 -1.06
CA TYR A 125 -6.76 7.95 0.26
C TYR A 125 -5.73 8.43 1.27
N MET A 126 -6.14 8.59 2.53
CA MET A 126 -5.25 8.97 3.62
C MET A 126 -5.66 8.33 4.94
N LEU A 127 -4.74 8.31 5.88
CA LEU A 127 -5.00 8.13 7.31
C LEU A 127 -4.82 9.47 8.01
N THR A 128 -5.64 9.75 9.05
CA THR A 128 -5.50 10.95 9.88
C THR A 128 -4.60 10.66 11.08
N GLY A 129 -3.88 11.66 11.57
CA GLY A 129 -2.94 11.53 12.67
C GLY A 129 -1.48 11.57 12.23
N SER A 130 -0.61 11.17 13.14
CA SER A 130 0.84 11.08 12.96
C SER A 130 1.42 10.08 13.97
N TYR A 131 2.75 10.07 14.19
CA TYR A 131 3.41 9.16 15.15
C TYR A 131 2.91 9.27 16.58
N GLU A 132 2.48 10.45 16.99
CA GLU A 132 2.24 10.78 18.39
C GLU A 132 0.77 10.68 18.83
N ILE A 133 0.58 10.36 20.09
CA ILE A 133 -0.69 10.49 20.79
C ILE A 133 -0.48 11.58 21.89
N PRO A 134 -1.38 12.58 21.98
CA PRO A 134 -2.66 12.76 21.28
C PRO A 134 -2.52 13.07 19.78
N LEU A 135 -3.46 12.55 19.00
CA LEU A 135 -3.45 12.64 17.54
C LEU A 135 -3.87 14.03 17.04
N HIS A 136 -3.10 14.59 16.11
CA HIS A 136 -3.53 15.72 15.32
C HIS A 136 -4.63 15.29 14.33
N ASN A 137 -5.61 16.14 14.13
CA ASN A 137 -6.77 15.85 13.28
C ASN A 137 -7.32 17.15 12.65
N MET A 138 -8.20 17.07 11.65
CA MET A 138 -8.72 18.21 10.90
C MET A 138 -10.02 18.78 11.47
N THR A 139 -10.87 17.93 12.09
CA THR A 139 -12.24 18.31 12.47
C THR A 139 -12.47 18.37 13.97
N GLY A 140 -11.40 18.34 14.77
CA GLY A 140 -11.42 18.36 16.22
C GLY A 140 -11.51 16.98 16.89
N ASP A 141 -11.70 15.90 16.10
CA ASP A 141 -11.78 14.52 16.56
C ASP A 141 -11.50 13.56 15.42
N VAL A 142 -10.60 12.57 15.63
CA VAL A 142 -10.19 11.62 14.58
C VAL A 142 -11.34 10.77 14.05
N ARG A 143 -12.32 10.43 14.86
CA ARG A 143 -13.53 9.72 14.44
C ARG A 143 -14.36 10.59 13.48
N ARG A 144 -14.46 11.90 13.73
CA ARG A 144 -15.12 12.84 12.82
C ARG A 144 -14.40 12.96 11.50
N ASP A 145 -13.06 12.95 11.49
CA ASP A 145 -12.28 12.92 10.25
C ASP A 145 -12.67 11.69 9.40
N ILE A 146 -12.69 10.50 10.00
CA ILE A 146 -13.08 9.26 9.32
C ILE A 146 -14.53 9.34 8.79
N ILE A 147 -15.46 9.90 9.56
CA ILE A 147 -16.87 9.96 9.17
C ILE A 147 -17.10 10.99 8.07
N LEU A 148 -16.51 12.17 8.18
CA LEU A 148 -16.87 13.33 7.36
C LEU A 148 -16.02 13.52 6.11
N ILE A 149 -14.81 12.93 6.07
CA ILE A 149 -13.88 13.09 4.97
C ILE A 149 -13.79 11.76 4.20
N ASN A 150 -14.26 11.76 2.96
CA ASN A 150 -14.37 10.55 2.15
C ASN A 150 -13.05 9.80 1.98
N GLU A 151 -11.97 10.54 1.82
CA GLU A 151 -10.63 10.01 1.59
C GLU A 151 -9.98 9.45 2.86
N CYS A 152 -10.48 9.81 4.06
CA CYS A 152 -9.94 9.33 5.33
C CYS A 152 -10.49 7.94 5.68
N LEU A 153 -9.62 6.92 5.69
CA LEU A 153 -9.99 5.51 5.92
C LEU A 153 -9.80 5.05 7.36
N GLY A 154 -8.96 5.74 8.13
CA GLY A 154 -8.58 5.33 9.47
C GLY A 154 -7.56 6.30 10.08
N ILE A 155 -6.77 5.80 11.00
CA ILE A 155 -5.76 6.55 11.77
C ILE A 155 -4.37 5.99 11.44
N GLY A 156 -3.36 6.83 11.35
CA GLY A 156 -1.97 6.40 11.20
C GLY A 156 -1.02 7.51 10.72
N GLU A 157 0.27 7.19 10.81
CA GLU A 157 0.78 5.99 11.46
C GLU A 157 1.17 6.31 12.93
N VAL A 158 0.75 5.48 13.87
CA VAL A 158 1.09 5.65 15.29
C VAL A 158 2.36 4.87 15.60
N ALA A 159 3.39 5.52 16.14
CA ALA A 159 4.68 4.87 16.40
C ALA A 159 4.70 4.06 17.69
N LEU A 160 5.11 2.79 17.58
CA LEU A 160 5.30 1.87 18.71
C LEU A 160 6.69 1.23 18.64
N SER A 161 7.24 0.92 19.82
CA SER A 161 8.56 0.28 19.96
C SER A 161 9.67 1.03 19.20
N ASP A 162 9.54 2.34 19.09
CA ASP A 162 10.45 3.27 18.42
C ASP A 162 10.84 4.39 19.40
N HIS A 163 12.07 4.90 19.26
CA HIS A 163 12.55 6.01 20.10
C HIS A 163 11.81 7.33 19.81
N ARG A 164 11.16 7.46 18.62
CA ARG A 164 10.33 8.61 18.22
C ARG A 164 8.87 8.48 18.68
N SER A 165 8.50 7.35 19.26
CA SER A 165 7.15 7.14 19.79
C SER A 165 6.87 8.05 20.97
N SER A 166 5.65 8.55 21.11
CA SER A 166 5.16 9.23 22.32
C SER A 166 5.02 8.31 23.53
N GLN A 167 5.37 7.02 23.37
CA GLN A 167 5.28 5.98 24.40
C GLN A 167 3.86 5.84 24.98
N PRO A 168 2.83 5.69 24.13
CA PRO A 168 1.44 5.64 24.59
C PRO A 168 1.21 4.45 25.54
N THR A 169 0.33 4.66 26.49
CA THR A 169 -0.18 3.58 27.34
C THR A 169 -1.11 2.65 26.57
N ARG A 170 -1.34 1.45 27.11
CA ARG A 170 -2.29 0.50 26.51
C ARG A 170 -3.69 1.10 26.38
N GLU A 171 -4.15 1.78 27.41
CA GLU A 171 -5.48 2.41 27.47
C GLU A 171 -5.64 3.52 26.42
N GLU A 172 -4.59 4.28 26.13
CA GLU A 172 -4.60 5.27 25.05
C GLU A 172 -4.71 4.58 23.68
N LEU A 173 -3.99 3.48 23.45
CA LEU A 173 -4.09 2.69 22.23
C LEU A 173 -5.48 2.08 22.04
N GLU A 174 -6.08 1.52 23.09
CA GLU A 174 -7.44 0.98 23.06
C GLU A 174 -8.47 2.06 22.72
N LYS A 175 -8.30 3.29 23.23
CA LYS A 175 -9.15 4.44 22.88
C LYS A 175 -9.00 4.81 21.40
N VAL A 176 -7.76 4.92 20.90
CA VAL A 176 -7.48 5.23 19.48
C VAL A 176 -8.11 4.18 18.55
N LEU A 177 -7.91 2.90 18.85
CA LEU A 177 -8.49 1.78 18.10
C LEU A 177 -10.03 1.83 18.11
N THR A 178 -10.62 2.14 19.28
CA THR A 178 -12.07 2.29 19.41
C THR A 178 -12.59 3.47 18.60
N GLN A 179 -11.90 4.62 18.59
CA GLN A 179 -12.28 5.78 17.79
C GLN A 179 -12.23 5.45 16.28
N ALA A 180 -11.16 4.80 15.81
CA ALA A 180 -11.03 4.37 14.42
C ALA A 180 -12.16 3.40 14.03
N ARG A 181 -12.36 2.34 14.82
CA ARG A 181 -13.39 1.33 14.59
C ARG A 181 -14.80 1.94 14.53
N LEU A 182 -15.16 2.79 15.50
CA LEU A 182 -16.49 3.45 15.51
C LEU A 182 -16.64 4.40 14.33
N GLY A 183 -15.59 5.15 13.96
CA GLY A 183 -15.59 6.00 12.77
C GLY A 183 -15.86 5.18 11.50
N GLY A 184 -15.16 4.05 11.34
CA GLY A 184 -15.37 3.13 10.23
C GLY A 184 -16.78 2.53 10.19
N MET A 185 -17.29 2.05 11.32
CA MET A 185 -18.66 1.49 11.40
C MET A 185 -19.72 2.51 11.02
N LEU A 186 -19.61 3.74 11.49
CA LEU A 186 -20.60 4.79 11.27
C LEU A 186 -20.54 5.38 9.84
N SER A 187 -19.43 5.21 9.13
CA SER A 187 -19.24 5.72 7.77
C SER A 187 -19.17 4.64 6.69
N GLY A 188 -19.21 3.36 7.06
CA GLY A 188 -19.04 2.24 6.12
C GLY A 188 -17.61 2.10 5.58
N LYS A 189 -16.62 2.57 6.33
CA LYS A 189 -15.20 2.52 5.98
C LYS A 189 -14.45 1.50 6.83
N ALA A 190 -13.14 1.29 6.54
CA ALA A 190 -12.30 0.33 7.26
C ALA A 190 -12.18 0.64 8.76
N GLY A 191 -11.92 1.88 9.13
CA GLY A 191 -11.69 2.26 10.52
C GLY A 191 -10.50 1.52 11.12
N VAL A 192 -9.39 1.51 10.41
CA VAL A 192 -8.13 0.87 10.81
C VAL A 192 -7.21 1.83 11.54
N VAL A 193 -6.27 1.26 12.29
CA VAL A 193 -5.12 1.99 12.84
C VAL A 193 -3.86 1.33 12.30
N GLN A 194 -3.04 2.12 11.61
CA GLN A 194 -1.73 1.70 11.15
C GLN A 194 -0.69 2.07 12.20
N PHE A 195 0.18 1.10 12.53
CA PHE A 195 1.20 1.25 13.57
C PHE A 195 2.59 1.15 12.94
N HIS A 196 3.38 2.22 13.08
CA HIS A 196 4.80 2.20 12.78
C HIS A 196 5.54 1.36 13.82
N MET A 197 6.07 0.23 13.41
CA MET A 197 6.82 -0.64 14.30
C MET A 197 8.32 -0.34 14.23
N GLY A 198 8.87 0.15 15.33
CA GLY A 198 10.31 0.28 15.50
C GLY A 198 10.98 -1.05 15.90
N VAL A 199 12.31 -0.99 16.14
CA VAL A 199 13.13 -2.15 16.53
C VAL A 199 13.26 -2.32 18.05
N GLY A 200 12.42 -1.64 18.81
CA GLY A 200 12.44 -1.70 20.29
C GLY A 200 12.14 -3.12 20.80
N LYS A 201 12.68 -3.45 21.98
CA LYS A 201 12.65 -4.80 22.55
C LYS A 201 11.25 -5.39 22.77
N ARG A 202 10.25 -4.53 22.99
CA ARG A 202 8.85 -4.99 23.20
C ARG A 202 8.15 -5.40 21.91
N GLY A 203 8.66 -4.96 20.73
CA GLY A 203 8.02 -5.27 19.45
C GLY A 203 6.52 -5.01 19.48
N MET A 204 5.72 -6.04 19.20
CA MET A 204 4.26 -6.01 19.13
C MET A 204 3.55 -6.44 20.43
N ASP A 205 4.24 -6.58 21.55
CA ASP A 205 3.67 -7.14 22.80
C ASP A 205 2.34 -6.47 23.20
N VAL A 206 2.29 -5.13 23.14
CA VAL A 206 1.07 -4.38 23.50
C VAL A 206 -0.08 -4.64 22.53
N LEU A 207 0.19 -4.78 21.24
CA LEU A 207 -0.85 -5.07 20.23
C LEU A 207 -1.37 -6.49 20.40
N LEU A 208 -0.48 -7.47 20.62
CA LEU A 208 -0.85 -8.85 20.92
C LEU A 208 -1.70 -8.94 22.19
N ALA A 209 -1.34 -8.21 23.25
CA ALA A 209 -2.12 -8.16 24.47
C ALA A 209 -3.53 -7.59 24.24
N ILE A 210 -3.63 -6.45 23.53
CA ILE A 210 -4.94 -5.84 23.22
C ILE A 210 -5.83 -6.80 22.43
N VAL A 211 -5.30 -7.45 21.38
CA VAL A 211 -6.08 -8.40 20.56
C VAL A 211 -6.57 -9.60 21.36
N ARG A 212 -5.78 -10.09 22.31
CA ARG A 212 -6.14 -11.26 23.13
C ARG A 212 -7.10 -10.96 24.29
N GLU A 213 -7.07 -9.74 24.80
CA GLU A 213 -7.70 -9.39 26.08
C GLU A 213 -8.87 -8.41 25.94
N THR A 214 -9.16 -7.93 24.71
CA THR A 214 -10.26 -7.01 24.44
C THR A 214 -11.16 -7.51 23.33
N GLU A 215 -12.35 -6.90 23.16
CA GLU A 215 -13.29 -7.16 22.07
C GLU A 215 -12.95 -6.39 20.79
N ILE A 216 -11.79 -5.73 20.70
CA ILE A 216 -11.39 -4.99 19.50
C ILE A 216 -10.90 -6.00 18.44
N PRO A 217 -11.59 -6.15 17.30
CA PRO A 217 -11.21 -7.15 16.33
C PRO A 217 -9.84 -6.86 15.70
N ALA A 218 -9.00 -7.90 15.60
CA ALA A 218 -7.64 -7.80 15.08
C ALA A 218 -7.53 -7.16 13.69
N ARG A 219 -8.58 -7.27 12.85
CA ARG A 219 -8.61 -6.67 11.50
C ARG A 219 -8.52 -5.14 11.48
N HIS A 220 -8.69 -4.46 12.60
CA HIS A 220 -8.55 -2.99 12.68
C HIS A 220 -7.11 -2.54 12.94
N PHE A 221 -6.19 -3.48 13.12
CA PHE A 221 -4.78 -3.21 13.37
C PHE A 221 -3.95 -3.53 12.13
N ILE A 222 -3.08 -2.62 11.73
CA ILE A 222 -2.12 -2.81 10.64
C ILE A 222 -0.73 -2.41 11.15
N PRO A 223 -0.03 -3.29 11.90
CA PRO A 223 1.39 -3.07 12.17
C PRO A 223 2.19 -3.14 10.87
N THR A 224 2.87 -2.03 10.52
CA THR A 224 3.76 -1.94 9.36
C THR A 224 5.22 -2.09 9.76
N HIS A 225 6.10 -2.32 8.78
CA HIS A 225 7.52 -2.55 8.97
C HIS A 225 7.86 -3.84 9.75
N VAL A 226 6.96 -4.84 9.68
CA VAL A 226 7.12 -6.06 10.49
C VAL A 226 8.35 -6.89 10.12
N ASN A 227 8.92 -6.66 8.94
CA ASN A 227 10.15 -7.32 8.48
C ASN A 227 11.44 -6.61 8.93
N ARG A 228 11.35 -5.50 9.71
CA ARG A 228 12.49 -4.67 10.12
C ARG A 228 13.47 -5.38 11.06
N ALA A 229 12.99 -6.38 11.83
CA ALA A 229 13.82 -7.19 12.72
C ALA A 229 13.23 -8.59 12.91
N PHE A 230 14.07 -9.59 13.13
CA PHE A 230 13.64 -10.99 13.27
C PHE A 230 12.59 -11.18 14.38
N HIS A 231 12.80 -10.61 15.58
CA HIS A 231 11.85 -10.76 16.68
C HIS A 231 10.48 -10.19 16.35
N LEU A 232 10.44 -9.07 15.62
CA LEU A 232 9.20 -8.43 15.17
C LEU A 232 8.50 -9.29 14.12
N PHE A 233 9.27 -9.88 13.20
CA PHE A 233 8.76 -10.78 12.17
C PHE A 233 8.13 -12.05 12.76
N GLU A 234 8.75 -12.64 13.81
CA GLU A 234 8.15 -13.78 14.52
C GLU A 234 6.83 -13.41 15.22
N GLN A 235 6.77 -12.24 15.87
CA GLN A 235 5.52 -11.73 16.45
C GLN A 235 4.44 -11.46 15.38
N ALA A 236 4.84 -11.00 14.20
CA ALA A 236 3.93 -10.78 13.08
C ALA A 236 3.26 -12.07 12.60
N LYS A 237 3.99 -13.19 12.57
CA LYS A 237 3.41 -14.51 12.24
C LYS A 237 2.27 -14.89 13.20
N GLU A 238 2.49 -14.64 14.49
CA GLU A 238 1.47 -14.87 15.52
C GLU A 238 0.28 -13.93 15.35
N PHE A 239 0.55 -12.64 15.12
CA PHE A 239 -0.48 -11.63 14.96
C PHE A 239 -1.39 -11.92 13.75
N ALA A 240 -0.82 -12.37 12.62
CA ALA A 240 -1.56 -12.80 11.45
C ALA A 240 -2.47 -14.01 11.74
N ARG A 241 -1.97 -14.99 12.54
CA ARG A 241 -2.78 -16.15 12.97
C ARG A 241 -3.95 -15.76 13.90
N LEU A 242 -3.85 -14.64 14.60
CA LEU A 242 -4.95 -14.05 15.38
C LEU A 242 -5.94 -13.24 14.52
N GLY A 243 -5.71 -13.14 13.20
CA GLY A 243 -6.59 -12.48 12.23
C GLY A 243 -6.29 -11.01 11.99
N GLY A 244 -5.20 -10.48 12.54
CA GLY A 244 -4.70 -9.14 12.27
C GLY A 244 -3.96 -9.06 10.93
N TYR A 245 -3.92 -7.87 10.32
CA TYR A 245 -3.07 -7.65 9.16
C TYR A 245 -1.64 -7.40 9.60
N VAL A 246 -0.68 -7.85 8.81
CA VAL A 246 0.76 -7.58 8.99
C VAL A 246 1.33 -7.03 7.70
N ASP A 247 2.06 -5.92 7.80
CA ASP A 247 2.51 -5.18 6.63
C ASP A 247 4.04 -5.22 6.50
N ILE A 248 4.51 -5.85 5.44
CA ILE A 248 5.91 -5.93 5.04
C ILE A 248 6.25 -4.62 4.32
N THR A 249 7.41 -4.05 4.59
CA THR A 249 7.87 -2.83 3.90
C THR A 249 8.96 -3.15 2.90
N SER A 250 8.72 -2.84 1.63
CA SER A 250 9.64 -3.17 0.52
C SER A 250 10.96 -2.41 0.59
N GLY A 251 10.97 -1.20 1.16
CA GLY A 251 12.18 -0.39 1.35
C GLY A 251 13.08 -0.85 2.51
N ILE A 252 12.68 -1.86 3.29
CA ILE A 252 13.48 -2.37 4.42
C ILE A 252 14.32 -3.55 3.96
N ARG A 253 15.54 -3.26 3.48
CA ARG A 253 16.50 -4.24 2.95
C ARG A 253 17.88 -4.01 3.55
N GLU A 254 18.70 -5.07 3.60
CA GLU A 254 20.07 -4.99 4.12
C GLU A 254 20.90 -3.93 3.39
N GLN A 255 20.82 -3.92 2.05
CA GLN A 255 21.49 -2.94 1.19
C GLN A 255 21.04 -1.49 1.40
N ASP A 256 19.85 -1.29 1.95
CA ASP A 256 19.29 0.03 2.27
C ASP A 256 19.51 0.42 3.74
N GLY A 257 20.37 -0.32 4.46
CA GLY A 257 20.83 0.02 5.82
C GLY A 257 20.11 -0.68 6.97
N PHE A 258 19.39 -1.78 6.70
CA PHE A 258 18.70 -2.58 7.71
C PHE A 258 19.31 -3.97 7.91
N PRO A 259 20.47 -4.10 8.59
CA PRO A 259 21.22 -5.36 8.62
C PRO A 259 20.53 -6.49 9.40
N ALA A 260 19.52 -6.20 10.20
CA ALA A 260 18.74 -7.18 10.98
C ALA A 260 17.36 -7.47 10.39
N CYS A 261 17.07 -7.00 9.17
CA CYS A 261 15.78 -7.22 8.53
C CYS A 261 15.65 -8.62 7.93
N VAL A 262 14.39 -9.00 7.68
CA VAL A 262 14.07 -10.08 6.74
C VAL A 262 13.78 -9.43 5.40
N LYS A 263 14.49 -9.82 4.33
CA LYS A 263 14.26 -9.27 2.99
C LYS A 263 12.78 -9.41 2.61
N PRO A 264 12.13 -8.38 2.04
CA PRO A 264 10.67 -8.41 1.81
C PRO A 264 10.19 -9.60 0.97
N SER A 265 10.85 -9.93 -0.13
CA SER A 265 10.54 -11.10 -0.96
C SER A 265 10.73 -12.43 -0.21
N ASP A 266 11.77 -12.55 0.62
CA ASP A 266 11.98 -13.71 1.48
C ASP A 266 10.92 -13.77 2.59
N ALA A 267 10.52 -12.64 3.16
CA ALA A 267 9.44 -12.57 4.15
C ALA A 267 8.12 -13.13 3.59
N ILE A 268 7.75 -12.72 2.36
CA ILE A 268 6.55 -13.26 1.69
C ILE A 268 6.68 -14.78 1.51
N LYS A 269 7.82 -15.26 1.03
CA LYS A 269 8.08 -16.68 0.82
C LYS A 269 8.03 -17.48 2.11
N ILE A 270 8.70 -17.02 3.17
CA ILE A 270 8.71 -17.67 4.49
C ILE A 270 7.30 -17.77 5.06
N LEU A 271 6.51 -16.66 5.02
CA LEU A 271 5.14 -16.67 5.51
C LEU A 271 4.26 -17.66 4.74
N TYR A 272 4.44 -17.73 3.41
CA TYR A 272 3.73 -18.69 2.57
C TYR A 272 4.10 -20.14 2.89
N GLU A 273 5.39 -20.45 2.97
CA GLU A 273 5.89 -21.81 3.24
C GLU A 273 5.55 -22.30 4.66
N GLU A 274 5.52 -21.40 5.64
CA GLU A 274 5.13 -21.73 7.02
C GLU A 274 3.60 -21.77 7.25
N GLY A 275 2.79 -21.58 6.20
CA GLY A 275 1.33 -21.65 6.28
C GLY A 275 0.70 -20.55 7.13
N VAL A 276 1.33 -19.38 7.18
CA VAL A 276 0.71 -18.18 7.78
C VAL A 276 -0.49 -17.77 6.90
N PRO A 277 -1.61 -17.31 7.47
CA PRO A 277 -2.76 -16.86 6.70
C PRO A 277 -2.39 -15.74 5.72
N MET A 278 -2.14 -16.09 4.44
CA MET A 278 -1.69 -15.14 3.42
C MET A 278 -2.73 -14.08 3.05
N ASP A 279 -3.98 -14.21 3.44
CA ASP A 279 -5.02 -13.18 3.35
C ASP A 279 -4.85 -12.07 4.40
N LYS A 280 -3.91 -12.21 5.33
CA LYS A 280 -3.54 -11.24 6.36
C LYS A 280 -2.19 -10.58 6.12
N VAL A 281 -1.48 -10.98 5.09
CA VAL A 281 -0.17 -10.42 4.74
C VAL A 281 -0.35 -9.36 3.67
N THR A 282 0.23 -8.17 3.91
CA THR A 282 0.29 -7.05 2.97
C THR A 282 1.73 -6.62 2.76
N MET A 283 1.99 -5.89 1.67
CA MET A 283 3.25 -5.20 1.46
C MET A 283 2.96 -3.75 1.06
N SER A 284 3.76 -2.82 1.60
CA SER A 284 3.75 -1.39 1.27
C SER A 284 5.17 -0.90 0.96
N SER A 285 5.29 0.28 0.34
CA SER A 285 6.60 0.79 -0.05
C SER A 285 7.30 1.58 1.06
N ASP A 286 6.56 2.30 1.88
CA ASP A 286 7.06 3.41 2.71
C ASP A 286 7.70 4.52 1.85
N ALA A 287 7.22 4.67 0.60
CA ALA A 287 7.81 5.60 -0.36
C ALA A 287 7.79 7.05 0.16
N ASN A 288 8.87 7.76 -0.11
CA ASN A 288 9.16 9.10 0.39
C ASN A 288 9.27 9.23 1.91
N GLY A 289 9.28 8.12 2.66
CA GLY A 289 9.85 8.08 4.00
C GLY A 289 11.34 8.46 3.96
N CYS A 290 11.89 8.87 5.08
CA CYS A 290 13.33 9.18 5.21
C CYS A 290 14.06 8.09 5.95
N MET A 291 15.18 7.65 5.41
CA MET A 291 16.10 6.71 6.05
C MET A 291 17.44 7.36 6.32
N SER A 292 17.99 7.14 7.52
CA SER A 292 19.38 7.46 7.85
C SER A 292 20.23 6.21 7.67
N VAL A 293 21.11 6.21 6.69
CA VAL A 293 22.03 5.10 6.42
C VAL A 293 23.42 5.46 6.90
N THR A 294 24.05 4.57 7.67
CA THR A 294 25.46 4.72 8.07
C THR A 294 26.36 4.17 6.98
N LEU A 295 27.17 5.04 6.39
CA LEU A 295 28.15 4.66 5.39
C LEU A 295 29.35 3.92 6.01
N PRO A 296 30.19 3.19 5.21
CA PRO A 296 31.34 2.47 5.73
C PRO A 296 32.38 3.34 6.45
N ASP A 297 32.41 4.63 6.16
CA ASP A 297 33.28 5.61 6.84
C ASP A 297 32.71 6.16 8.16
N GLY A 298 31.53 5.66 8.57
CA GLY A 298 30.82 6.09 9.77
C GLY A 298 29.95 7.34 9.62
N SER A 299 29.96 7.99 8.46
CA SER A 299 29.11 9.14 8.19
C SER A 299 27.64 8.72 7.98
N GLN A 300 26.71 9.64 8.25
CA GLN A 300 25.28 9.43 8.04
C GLN A 300 24.84 10.06 6.71
N LYS A 301 24.13 9.28 5.90
CA LYS A 301 23.48 9.75 4.66
C LYS A 301 21.97 9.65 4.80
N GLN A 302 21.27 10.74 4.46
CA GLN A 302 19.81 10.74 4.40
C GLN A 302 19.38 10.30 2.99
N LEU A 303 18.47 9.33 2.93
CA LEU A 303 17.90 8.82 1.69
C LEU A 303 16.38 8.90 1.77
N ALA A 304 15.73 9.33 0.69
CA ALA A 304 14.30 9.11 0.52
C ALA A 304 14.08 7.65 0.07
N VAL A 305 13.09 7.00 0.66
CA VAL A 305 12.70 5.65 0.24
C VAL A 305 12.12 5.72 -1.17
N SER A 306 12.73 4.98 -2.12
CA SER A 306 12.21 4.90 -3.48
C SER A 306 11.05 3.90 -3.55
N PRO A 307 9.96 4.22 -4.29
CA PRO A 307 8.91 3.24 -4.58
C PRO A 307 9.39 2.08 -5.48
N ASP A 308 10.56 2.20 -6.14
CA ASP A 308 11.12 1.15 -7.00
C ASP A 308 11.29 -0.18 -6.26
N SER A 309 11.65 -0.13 -4.97
CA SER A 309 11.76 -1.31 -4.12
C SER A 309 10.50 -2.18 -4.12
N PHE A 310 9.32 -1.57 -4.29
CA PHE A 310 8.05 -2.31 -4.30
C PHE A 310 7.99 -3.32 -5.45
N GLN A 311 8.27 -2.87 -6.68
CA GLN A 311 8.28 -3.74 -7.85
C GLN A 311 9.47 -4.71 -7.85
N GLU A 312 10.64 -4.29 -7.37
CA GLU A 312 11.82 -5.15 -7.23
C GLU A 312 11.50 -6.36 -6.33
N GLU A 313 10.92 -6.13 -5.16
CA GLU A 313 10.59 -7.21 -4.23
C GLU A 313 9.41 -8.08 -4.69
N VAL A 314 8.43 -7.52 -5.43
CA VAL A 314 7.39 -8.31 -6.12
C VAL A 314 8.02 -9.27 -7.14
N LYS A 315 8.90 -8.76 -7.99
CA LYS A 315 9.63 -9.55 -8.99
C LYS A 315 10.46 -10.65 -8.33
N ASP A 316 11.20 -10.32 -7.29
CA ASP A 316 12.03 -11.27 -6.58
C ASP A 316 11.21 -12.38 -5.92
N ALA A 317 10.05 -12.08 -5.33
CA ALA A 317 9.14 -13.08 -4.78
C ALA A 317 8.61 -14.04 -5.85
N LEU A 318 8.23 -13.51 -7.03
CA LEU A 318 7.79 -14.31 -8.18
C LEU A 318 8.91 -15.22 -8.71
N LEU A 319 10.13 -14.68 -8.87
CA LEU A 319 11.30 -15.43 -9.29
C LEU A 319 11.74 -16.49 -8.26
N ALA A 320 11.50 -16.24 -6.97
CA ALA A 320 11.72 -17.20 -5.89
C ALA A 320 10.66 -18.32 -5.83
N GLY A 321 9.67 -18.32 -6.76
CA GLY A 321 8.67 -19.37 -6.91
C GLY A 321 7.41 -19.19 -6.05
N VAL A 322 7.20 -18.03 -5.44
CA VAL A 322 5.91 -17.75 -4.78
C VAL A 322 4.81 -17.66 -5.86
N PRO A 323 3.67 -18.35 -5.71
CA PRO A 323 2.62 -18.33 -6.74
C PRO A 323 2.13 -16.92 -7.05
N THR A 324 1.89 -16.63 -8.33
CA THR A 324 1.47 -15.29 -8.79
C THR A 324 0.20 -14.81 -8.09
N GLU A 325 -0.77 -15.69 -7.85
CA GLU A 325 -2.00 -15.36 -7.13
C GLU A 325 -1.76 -15.01 -5.65
N VAL A 326 -0.72 -15.56 -5.03
CA VAL A 326 -0.32 -15.23 -3.66
C VAL A 326 0.31 -13.85 -3.62
N VAL A 327 1.28 -13.59 -4.49
CA VAL A 327 1.93 -12.28 -4.58
C VAL A 327 0.89 -11.20 -4.92
N ALA A 328 0.03 -11.44 -5.92
CA ALA A 328 -1.03 -10.49 -6.29
C ALA A 328 -1.99 -10.19 -5.12
N LYS A 329 -2.28 -11.17 -4.24
CA LYS A 329 -3.04 -10.90 -3.00
C LYS A 329 -2.29 -9.95 -2.07
N VAL A 330 -1.02 -10.22 -1.79
CA VAL A 330 -0.20 -9.46 -0.85
C VAL A 330 -0.09 -7.99 -1.25
N VAL A 331 -0.02 -7.69 -2.55
CA VAL A 331 0.22 -6.32 -3.06
C VAL A 331 -1.02 -5.62 -3.62
N SER A 332 -2.17 -6.31 -3.70
CA SER A 332 -3.38 -5.71 -4.27
C SER A 332 -4.62 -5.98 -3.43
N SER A 333 -5.13 -7.22 -3.39
CA SER A 333 -6.42 -7.50 -2.76
C SER A 333 -6.38 -7.43 -1.23
N ASN A 334 -5.30 -7.87 -0.59
CA ASN A 334 -5.22 -7.81 0.86
C ASN A 334 -5.12 -6.37 1.39
N PRO A 335 -4.23 -5.48 0.88
CA PRO A 335 -4.25 -4.09 1.32
C PRO A 335 -5.57 -3.39 0.94
N ALA A 336 -6.22 -3.75 -0.18
CA ALA A 336 -7.56 -3.26 -0.47
C ALA A 336 -8.60 -3.74 0.56
N GLN A 337 -8.55 -5.00 0.99
CA GLN A 337 -9.44 -5.53 2.06
C GLN A 337 -9.16 -4.86 3.40
N ALA A 338 -7.89 -4.73 3.78
CA ALA A 338 -7.49 -4.08 5.02
C ALA A 338 -8.05 -2.67 5.13
N ASN A 339 -8.05 -1.93 4.02
CA ASN A 339 -8.51 -0.56 3.93
C ASN A 339 -10.00 -0.40 3.50
N GLY A 340 -10.75 -1.50 3.41
CA GLY A 340 -12.20 -1.47 3.09
C GLY A 340 -12.49 -1.07 1.64
N LEU A 341 -11.52 -1.20 0.73
CA LEU A 341 -11.62 -0.81 -0.67
C LEU A 341 -11.99 -1.99 -1.59
N TYR A 342 -11.83 -3.22 -1.10
CA TYR A 342 -12.20 -4.43 -1.85
C TYR A 342 -13.72 -4.62 -1.88
N PRO A 343 -14.33 -5.04 -2.99
CA PRO A 343 -13.72 -5.47 -4.26
C PRO A 343 -13.61 -4.34 -5.30
N GLN A 344 -13.82 -3.06 -4.92
CA GLN A 344 -13.71 -1.95 -5.88
C GLN A 344 -12.27 -1.81 -6.39
N LYS A 345 -11.29 -2.02 -5.51
CA LYS A 345 -9.85 -2.10 -5.78
C LYS A 345 -9.31 -3.50 -5.48
N GLY A 346 -8.14 -3.83 -6.02
CA GLY A 346 -7.43 -5.07 -5.72
C GLY A 346 -8.00 -6.33 -6.37
N CYS A 347 -8.90 -6.21 -7.34
CA CYS A 347 -9.37 -7.35 -8.12
C CYS A 347 -9.74 -6.96 -9.57
N LEU A 348 -9.74 -7.95 -10.47
CA LEU A 348 -10.19 -7.80 -11.85
C LEU A 348 -11.55 -8.50 -12.01
N GLN A 349 -12.62 -7.74 -11.84
CA GLN A 349 -14.00 -8.24 -11.95
C GLN A 349 -14.86 -7.23 -12.72
N THR A 350 -15.91 -7.72 -13.37
CA THR A 350 -16.88 -6.88 -14.07
C THR A 350 -17.47 -5.83 -13.12
N ASN A 351 -17.61 -4.59 -13.59
CA ASN A 351 -18.09 -3.41 -12.87
C ASN A 351 -17.15 -2.90 -11.75
N ARG A 352 -15.91 -3.40 -11.67
CA ARG A 352 -14.87 -2.87 -10.78
C ARG A 352 -13.94 -1.94 -11.53
N ASP A 353 -13.15 -1.18 -10.78
CA ASP A 353 -12.20 -0.24 -11.37
C ASP A 353 -11.21 -0.97 -12.27
N ALA A 354 -10.92 -0.37 -13.41
CA ALA A 354 -9.97 -0.91 -14.36
C ALA A 354 -8.54 -0.47 -13.99
N ASP A 355 -8.04 -1.06 -12.89
CA ASP A 355 -6.67 -0.90 -12.40
C ASP A 355 -5.94 -2.22 -12.58
N LEU A 356 -4.97 -2.26 -13.48
CA LEU A 356 -4.26 -3.51 -13.79
C LEU A 356 -2.84 -3.26 -14.30
N ILE A 357 -2.04 -4.30 -14.18
CA ILE A 357 -0.65 -4.34 -14.63
C ILE A 357 -0.49 -5.50 -15.60
N ILE A 358 0.22 -5.26 -16.69
CA ILE A 358 0.74 -6.29 -17.58
C ILE A 358 2.23 -6.40 -17.32
N TYR A 359 2.71 -7.58 -16.95
CA TYR A 359 4.13 -7.83 -16.77
C TYR A 359 4.82 -8.11 -18.09
N SER A 360 6.12 -7.84 -18.16
CA SER A 360 7.00 -8.45 -19.15
C SER A 360 7.21 -9.94 -18.84
N ASP A 361 7.88 -10.67 -19.74
CA ASP A 361 8.25 -12.08 -19.51
C ASP A 361 9.22 -12.25 -18.32
N SER A 362 9.92 -11.19 -17.94
CA SER A 362 10.83 -11.14 -16.79
C SER A 362 10.20 -10.60 -15.51
N TYR A 363 8.87 -10.44 -15.48
CA TYR A 363 8.09 -9.87 -14.36
C TYR A 363 8.37 -8.39 -14.07
N ASP A 364 8.96 -7.63 -14.99
CA ASP A 364 9.00 -6.19 -14.89
C ASP A 364 7.62 -5.60 -15.23
N VAL A 365 7.28 -4.45 -14.66
CA VAL A 365 6.09 -3.70 -15.04
C VAL A 365 6.26 -3.17 -16.47
N ASP A 366 5.48 -3.69 -17.40
CA ASP A 366 5.49 -3.26 -18.81
C ASP A 366 4.40 -2.22 -19.06
N THR A 367 3.17 -2.53 -18.69
CA THR A 367 2.02 -1.64 -18.90
C THR A 367 1.22 -1.49 -17.62
N VAL A 368 0.86 -0.26 -17.28
CA VAL A 368 -0.01 0.05 -16.14
C VAL A 368 -1.24 0.78 -16.65
N ILE A 369 -2.38 0.28 -16.23
CA ILE A 369 -3.67 0.93 -16.47
C ILE A 369 -4.26 1.30 -15.11
N ALA A 370 -4.57 2.60 -14.93
CA ALA A 370 -5.27 3.09 -13.76
C ALA A 370 -6.56 3.79 -14.20
N LYS A 371 -7.67 3.43 -13.59
CA LYS A 371 -9.00 3.95 -13.91
C LYS A 371 -9.28 3.92 -15.43
N GLY A 372 -8.87 2.81 -16.07
CA GLY A 372 -9.06 2.59 -17.50
C GLY A 372 -8.19 3.43 -18.44
N GLN A 373 -7.23 4.17 -17.90
CA GLN A 373 -6.26 4.95 -18.68
C GLN A 373 -4.89 4.27 -18.64
N ILE A 374 -4.25 4.14 -19.81
CA ILE A 374 -2.86 3.66 -19.86
C ILE A 374 -1.96 4.74 -19.29
N MET A 375 -1.34 4.45 -18.14
CA MET A 375 -0.43 5.36 -17.44
C MET A 375 1.03 5.11 -17.83
N VAL A 376 1.36 3.83 -18.07
CA VAL A 376 2.70 3.35 -18.41
C VAL A 376 2.58 2.39 -19.59
N ALA A 377 3.48 2.46 -20.54
CA ALA A 377 3.62 1.48 -21.62
C ALA A 377 5.11 1.25 -21.92
N ALA A 378 5.49 -0.02 -22.12
CA ALA A 378 6.88 -0.45 -22.29
C ALA A 378 7.81 0.07 -21.16
N GLY A 379 7.30 0.11 -19.93
CA GLY A 379 8.03 0.61 -18.75
C GLY A 379 8.16 2.14 -18.64
N GLU A 380 7.66 2.90 -19.62
CA GLU A 380 7.77 4.35 -19.62
C GLU A 380 6.44 5.04 -19.29
N ALA A 381 6.51 6.09 -18.45
CA ALA A 381 5.34 6.84 -18.06
C ALA A 381 4.80 7.66 -19.24
N LEU A 382 3.56 7.39 -19.63
CA LEU A 382 2.83 8.17 -20.63
C LEU A 382 2.05 9.33 -20.01
N VAL A 383 1.70 9.21 -18.73
CA VAL A 383 1.00 10.23 -17.98
C VAL A 383 1.88 10.67 -16.82
N LYS A 384 2.08 11.97 -16.71
CA LYS A 384 2.86 12.61 -15.66
C LYS A 384 1.97 13.52 -14.83
N GLY A 385 2.36 13.80 -13.61
CA GLY A 385 1.73 14.80 -12.75
C GLY A 385 1.82 16.20 -13.34
N THR A 386 0.95 17.11 -12.91
CA THR A 386 0.76 18.45 -13.50
C THR A 386 2.04 19.26 -13.62
N PHE A 387 2.93 19.17 -12.64
CA PHE A 387 4.21 19.92 -12.60
C PHE A 387 5.44 19.02 -12.72
N GLU A 388 5.24 17.77 -13.07
CA GLU A 388 6.30 16.80 -13.25
C GLU A 388 7.03 17.05 -14.57
N LYS A 389 8.38 17.08 -14.54
CA LYS A 389 9.25 17.37 -15.69
C LYS A 389 9.50 16.16 -16.58
#